data_c6feed8e4d8e4063080ee1ad961b927c
#
_entry.id   c6feed8e4d8e4063080ee1ad961b927c
#
_cell.length_a   1.000
_cell.length_b   1.000
_cell.length_c   1.000
_cell.angle_alpha   90.00
_cell.angle_beta   90.00
_cell.angle_gamma   90.00
#
_symmetry.space_group_name_H-M   'P 1'
#
loop_
_entity.id
_entity.type
_entity.pdbx_description
1 polymer ?
#
loop_
_entity_poly.entity_id
_entity_poly.type
_entity_poly.pdbx_seq_one_letter_code
_entity_poly.pdbx_strand_id
1 'polypeptide(L)'
;KIYIYFKRIDLCESESVHKKVFKDFLNNQVPLHGFVNNAAMAYDDIITNMNLERLKDMYASNVFTPMVLTKYAIRNMLLHRIKGSIIHISSISAHTGYKGLAMYASSKGSLEAFSKNTAREWGELGIRSNVVVPGFMETAMSASLSDEQKDRIYKRTSLKCPTDIHSVAETVAFLLSENAISITGQNIHVDSGTI
;
A
#
# COMPACT_ATOMS: atom_id res chain seq x y z
N LYS A 1 12.78 -24.31 2.80
CA LYS A 1 11.91 -24.32 1.60
C LYS A 1 10.97 -23.14 1.69
N ILE A 2 10.89 -22.34 0.63
CA ILE A 2 9.92 -21.25 0.51
C ILE A 2 8.70 -21.84 -0.21
N TYR A 3 7.52 -21.64 0.37
CA TYR A 3 6.25 -22.03 -0.24
C TYR A 3 5.51 -20.77 -0.66
N ILE A 4 5.07 -20.71 -1.92
CA ILE A 4 4.28 -19.61 -2.46
C ILE A 4 2.87 -20.15 -2.74
N TYR A 5 1.87 -19.48 -2.17
CA TYR A 5 0.47 -19.78 -2.38
C TYR A 5 -0.18 -18.61 -3.13
N PHE A 6 -1.05 -18.92 -4.05
CA PHE A 6 -1.77 -17.93 -4.85
C PHE A 6 -3.29 -18.11 -4.70
N LYS A 7 -3.99 -17.00 -4.47
CA LYS A 7 -5.45 -16.94 -4.46
C LYS A 7 -5.92 -15.67 -5.17
N ARG A 8 -6.75 -15.83 -6.19
CA ARG A 8 -7.40 -14.69 -6.87
C ARG A 8 -8.63 -14.26 -6.07
N ILE A 9 -8.70 -12.98 -5.71
CA ILE A 9 -9.78 -12.39 -4.92
C ILE A 9 -10.11 -11.01 -5.50
N ASP A 10 -11.40 -10.69 -5.64
CA ASP A 10 -11.86 -9.35 -5.97
C ASP A 10 -11.85 -8.48 -4.71
N LEU A 11 -11.09 -7.39 -4.76
CA LEU A 11 -10.92 -6.47 -3.63
C LEU A 11 -12.00 -5.37 -3.57
N CYS A 12 -12.83 -5.23 -4.60
CA CYS A 12 -13.97 -4.31 -4.56
C CYS A 12 -15.08 -4.81 -3.62
N GLU A 13 -15.10 -6.11 -3.32
CA GLU A 13 -16.02 -6.73 -2.36
C GLU A 13 -15.51 -6.64 -0.91
N SER A 14 -15.23 -5.44 -0.42
CA SER A 14 -14.57 -5.21 0.87
C SER A 14 -15.22 -5.91 2.08
N GLU A 15 -16.55 -6.08 2.08
CA GLU A 15 -17.27 -6.73 3.17
C GLU A 15 -17.01 -8.25 3.27
N SER A 16 -16.81 -8.92 2.14
CA SER A 16 -16.63 -10.38 2.09
C SER A 16 -15.16 -10.81 1.98
N VAL A 17 -14.26 -9.90 1.58
CA VAL A 17 -12.85 -10.20 1.30
C VAL A 17 -12.13 -10.87 2.46
N HIS A 18 -12.42 -10.47 3.70
CA HIS A 18 -11.80 -11.05 4.89
C HIS A 18 -12.12 -12.54 5.06
N LYS A 19 -13.33 -12.99 4.70
CA LYS A 19 -13.70 -14.41 4.75
C LYS A 19 -12.86 -15.19 3.75
N LYS A 20 -12.75 -14.67 2.51
CA LYS A 20 -11.96 -15.32 1.44
C LYS A 20 -10.47 -15.43 1.79
N VAL A 21 -9.89 -14.42 2.48
CA VAL A 21 -8.47 -14.40 2.87
C VAL A 21 -8.24 -15.18 4.16
N PHE A 22 -8.88 -14.80 5.25
CA PHE A 22 -8.51 -15.29 6.58
C PHE A 22 -9.23 -16.56 6.97
N LYS A 23 -10.47 -16.78 6.54
CA LYS A 23 -11.21 -18.00 6.85
C LYS A 23 -10.97 -19.10 5.82
N ASP A 24 -11.12 -18.79 4.54
CA ASP A 24 -11.12 -19.81 3.49
C ASP A 24 -9.70 -20.16 3.02
N PHE A 25 -8.79 -19.18 2.97
CA PHE A 25 -7.42 -19.36 2.50
C PHE A 25 -6.43 -19.65 3.62
N LEU A 26 -6.38 -18.82 4.67
CA LEU A 26 -5.47 -19.01 5.80
C LEU A 26 -6.04 -19.92 6.91
N ASN A 27 -7.34 -20.18 6.88
CA ASN A 27 -8.08 -20.96 7.88
C ASN A 27 -7.82 -20.53 9.34
N ASN A 28 -7.43 -19.27 9.57
CA ASN A 28 -7.04 -18.69 10.87
C ASN A 28 -6.00 -19.50 11.69
N GLN A 29 -5.41 -20.54 11.12
CA GLN A 29 -4.43 -21.41 11.80
C GLN A 29 -2.98 -21.04 11.46
N VAL A 30 -2.77 -20.25 10.39
CA VAL A 30 -1.45 -19.82 9.99
C VAL A 30 -1.12 -18.48 10.64
N PRO A 31 -0.07 -18.42 11.50
CA PRO A 31 0.34 -17.15 12.10
C PRO A 31 0.94 -16.21 11.05
N LEU A 32 0.45 -14.97 11.03
CA LEU A 32 0.99 -13.91 10.16
C LEU A 32 2.08 -13.14 10.91
N HIS A 33 3.28 -13.10 10.35
CA HIS A 33 4.40 -12.28 10.83
C HIS A 33 4.49 -10.95 10.10
N GLY A 34 4.03 -10.89 8.86
CA GLY A 34 3.97 -9.70 8.04
C GLY A 34 2.71 -9.63 7.19
N PHE A 35 2.24 -8.41 6.91
CA PHE A 35 1.10 -8.19 6.04
C PHE A 35 1.33 -6.95 5.17
N VAL A 36 1.16 -7.08 3.85
CA VAL A 36 1.38 -5.98 2.90
C VAL A 36 0.11 -5.67 2.12
N ASN A 37 -0.40 -4.47 2.28
CA ASN A 37 -1.45 -3.90 1.44
C ASN A 37 -0.82 -3.24 0.22
N ASN A 38 -0.65 -3.99 -0.87
CA ASN A 38 -0.03 -3.54 -2.11
C ASN A 38 -1.03 -3.31 -3.24
N ALA A 39 -2.06 -4.14 -3.34
CA ALA A 39 -3.02 -4.07 -4.43
C ALA A 39 -3.76 -2.73 -4.43
N ALA A 40 -3.87 -2.13 -5.61
CA ALA A 40 -4.58 -0.87 -5.82
C ALA A 40 -5.03 -0.75 -7.26
N MET A 41 -6.02 0.12 -7.47
CA MET A 41 -6.43 0.58 -8.79
C MET A 41 -6.30 2.10 -8.90
N ALA A 42 -5.98 2.58 -10.11
CA ALA A 42 -5.94 4.00 -10.41
C ALA A 42 -7.29 4.47 -10.99
N TYR A 43 -7.63 5.69 -10.66
CA TYR A 43 -8.69 6.44 -11.31
C TYR A 43 -8.21 7.87 -11.52
N ASP A 44 -7.87 8.15 -12.76
CA ASP A 44 -7.31 9.42 -13.20
C ASP A 44 -8.40 10.20 -13.93
N ASP A 45 -8.72 11.38 -13.42
CA ASP A 45 -9.58 12.36 -14.06
C ASP A 45 -9.45 13.73 -13.36
N ILE A 46 -9.88 14.80 -14.00
CA ILE A 46 -10.02 16.10 -13.35
C ILE A 46 -11.27 16.11 -12.46
N ILE A 47 -11.23 16.87 -11.36
CA ILE A 47 -12.28 16.86 -10.33
C ILE A 47 -13.67 17.11 -10.91
N THR A 48 -13.78 18.00 -11.88
CA THR A 48 -15.07 18.36 -12.52
C THR A 48 -15.71 17.23 -13.33
N ASN A 49 -14.93 16.23 -13.74
CA ASN A 49 -15.39 15.07 -14.53
C ASN A 49 -15.53 13.80 -13.66
N MET A 50 -15.35 13.93 -12.35
CA MET A 50 -15.37 12.81 -11.45
C MET A 50 -16.64 11.96 -11.60
N ASN A 51 -16.46 10.67 -11.86
CA ASN A 51 -17.52 9.66 -11.84
C ASN A 51 -17.57 9.01 -10.45
N LEU A 52 -18.71 9.14 -9.79
CA LEU A 52 -18.87 8.67 -8.40
C LEU A 52 -18.78 7.15 -8.27
N GLU A 53 -19.27 6.37 -9.24
CA GLU A 53 -19.19 4.90 -9.16
C GLU A 53 -17.74 4.42 -9.28
N ARG A 54 -16.97 4.95 -10.24
CA ARG A 54 -15.54 4.67 -10.34
C ARG A 54 -14.75 5.08 -9.09
N LEU A 55 -15.14 6.20 -8.48
CA LEU A 55 -14.55 6.64 -7.21
C LEU A 55 -14.84 5.64 -6.08
N LYS A 56 -16.08 5.16 -5.97
CA LYS A 56 -16.48 4.15 -4.97
C LYS A 56 -15.68 2.86 -5.14
N ASP A 57 -15.54 2.36 -6.37
CA ASP A 57 -14.79 1.14 -6.68
C ASP A 57 -13.31 1.31 -6.28
N MET A 58 -12.70 2.44 -6.63
CA MET A 58 -11.33 2.74 -6.24
C MET A 58 -11.19 2.81 -4.72
N TYR A 59 -12.10 3.49 -4.01
CA TYR A 59 -12.06 3.56 -2.54
C TYR A 59 -12.33 2.20 -1.89
N ALA A 60 -13.21 1.38 -2.45
CA ALA A 60 -13.42 0.01 -1.99
C ALA A 60 -12.11 -0.79 -2.04
N SER A 61 -11.41 -0.74 -3.18
CA SER A 61 -10.14 -1.44 -3.37
C SER A 61 -8.98 -0.83 -2.59
N ASN A 62 -8.80 0.49 -2.66
CA ASN A 62 -7.60 1.17 -2.15
C ASN A 62 -7.66 1.54 -0.67
N VAL A 63 -8.86 1.65 -0.10
CA VAL A 63 -9.07 2.17 1.26
C VAL A 63 -9.81 1.17 2.13
N PHE A 64 -11.06 0.83 1.79
CA PHE A 64 -11.90 0.03 2.67
C PHE A 64 -11.37 -1.39 2.82
N THR A 65 -11.01 -2.04 1.73
CA THR A 65 -10.45 -3.39 1.76
C THR A 65 -9.13 -3.47 2.52
N PRO A 66 -8.12 -2.61 2.30
CA PRO A 66 -6.92 -2.56 3.15
C PRO A 66 -7.22 -2.38 4.64
N MET A 67 -8.16 -1.51 5.01
CA MET A 67 -8.55 -1.32 6.43
C MET A 67 -9.18 -2.58 7.01
N VAL A 68 -10.10 -3.22 6.27
CA VAL A 68 -10.74 -4.47 6.69
C VAL A 68 -9.71 -5.59 6.82
N LEU A 69 -8.83 -5.77 5.84
CA LEU A 69 -7.80 -6.81 5.88
C LEU A 69 -6.79 -6.56 7.00
N THR A 70 -6.40 -5.31 7.26
CA THR A 70 -5.52 -4.94 8.38
C THR A 70 -6.15 -5.32 9.72
N LYS A 71 -7.45 -5.03 9.92
CA LYS A 71 -8.17 -5.47 11.12
C LYS A 71 -8.03 -6.98 11.36
N TYR A 72 -8.18 -7.79 10.32
CA TYR A 72 -8.09 -9.24 10.45
C TYR A 72 -6.65 -9.75 10.56
N ALA A 73 -5.68 -9.08 9.92
CA ALA A 73 -4.26 -9.36 10.10
C ALA A 73 -3.83 -9.14 11.57
N ILE A 74 -4.23 -8.01 12.16
CA ILE A 74 -3.99 -7.71 13.58
C ILE A 74 -4.64 -8.78 14.47
N ARG A 75 -5.90 -9.16 14.22
CA ARG A 75 -6.58 -10.21 14.98
C ARG A 75 -5.85 -11.55 14.91
N ASN A 76 -5.33 -11.92 13.74
CA ASN A 76 -4.52 -13.13 13.59
C ASN A 76 -3.20 -13.00 14.38
N MET A 77 -2.49 -11.89 14.27
CA MET A 77 -1.26 -11.65 15.03
C MET A 77 -1.49 -11.74 16.54
N LEU A 78 -2.58 -11.16 17.04
CA LEU A 78 -2.96 -11.23 18.45
C LEU A 78 -3.30 -12.68 18.89
N LEU A 79 -4.08 -13.40 18.09
CA LEU A 79 -4.45 -14.79 18.35
C LEU A 79 -3.22 -15.68 18.52
N HIS A 80 -2.21 -15.46 17.69
CA HIS A 80 -0.96 -16.24 17.70
C HIS A 80 0.17 -15.60 18.53
N ARG A 81 -0.08 -14.47 19.20
CA ARG A 81 0.92 -13.70 19.97
C ARG A 81 2.15 -13.29 19.15
N ILE A 82 1.93 -12.93 17.90
CA ILE A 82 2.98 -12.49 16.97
C ILE A 82 3.19 -10.98 17.08
N LYS A 83 4.44 -10.57 17.27
CA LYS A 83 4.88 -9.17 17.09
C LYS A 83 5.11 -8.92 15.61
N GLY A 84 4.03 -8.55 14.90
CA GLY A 84 4.04 -8.49 13.44
C GLY A 84 4.39 -7.13 12.85
N SER A 85 4.48 -7.10 11.52
CA SER A 85 4.71 -5.87 10.76
C SER A 85 3.67 -5.72 9.64
N ILE A 86 3.06 -4.55 9.56
CA ILE A 86 2.06 -4.20 8.55
C ILE A 86 2.64 -3.10 7.68
N ILE A 87 2.57 -3.29 6.36
CA ILE A 87 3.06 -2.32 5.38
C ILE A 87 1.91 -1.93 4.45
N HIS A 88 1.76 -0.64 4.23
CA HIS A 88 0.85 -0.10 3.23
C HIS A 88 1.66 0.55 2.09
N ILE A 89 1.28 0.30 0.85
CA ILE A 89 1.90 0.95 -0.31
C ILE A 89 1.06 2.17 -0.67
N SER A 90 1.61 3.35 -0.39
CA SER A 90 1.06 4.65 -0.78
C SER A 90 1.56 5.05 -2.17
N SER A 91 1.73 6.31 -2.43
CA SER A 91 2.26 6.89 -3.66
C SER A 91 2.76 8.31 -3.42
N ILE A 92 3.78 8.71 -4.15
CA ILE A 92 4.26 10.09 -4.18
C ILE A 92 3.14 11.09 -4.55
N SER A 93 2.09 10.65 -5.25
CA SER A 93 0.94 11.48 -5.58
C SER A 93 0.19 12.02 -4.35
N ALA A 94 0.30 11.36 -3.21
CA ALA A 94 -0.28 11.85 -1.95
C ALA A 94 0.47 13.05 -1.36
N HIS A 95 1.71 13.31 -1.81
CA HIS A 95 2.59 14.36 -1.32
C HIS A 95 2.85 15.47 -2.35
N THR A 96 2.51 15.21 -3.60
CA THR A 96 2.68 16.15 -4.71
C THR A 96 1.37 16.40 -5.43
N GLY A 97 1.12 17.61 -5.90
CA GLY A 97 -0.07 17.93 -6.69
C GLY A 97 0.13 17.58 -8.16
N TYR A 98 -0.50 16.50 -8.65
CA TYR A 98 -0.55 16.18 -10.07
C TYR A 98 -1.97 16.36 -10.61
N LYS A 99 -2.07 17.07 -11.77
CA LYS A 99 -3.35 17.23 -12.46
C LYS A 99 -3.93 15.85 -12.83
N GLY A 100 -5.19 15.62 -12.48
CA GLY A 100 -5.90 14.37 -12.78
C GLY A 100 -5.77 13.30 -11.73
N LEU A 101 -4.92 13.45 -10.69
CA LEU A 101 -4.68 12.42 -9.67
C LEU A 101 -5.36 12.70 -8.32
N ALA A 102 -6.23 13.71 -8.20
CA ALA A 102 -6.80 14.12 -6.91
C ALA A 102 -7.49 12.96 -6.18
N MET A 103 -8.32 12.16 -6.88
CA MET A 103 -9.04 11.04 -6.30
C MET A 103 -8.09 9.92 -5.86
N TYR A 104 -7.14 9.54 -6.73
CA TYR A 104 -6.14 8.52 -6.42
C TYR A 104 -5.24 8.96 -5.25
N ALA A 105 -4.71 10.18 -5.31
CA ALA A 105 -3.87 10.75 -4.25
C ALA A 105 -4.57 10.74 -2.89
N SER A 106 -5.85 11.12 -2.84
CA SER A 106 -6.63 11.11 -1.59
C SER A 106 -6.82 9.67 -1.06
N SER A 107 -7.03 8.68 -1.93
CA SER A 107 -7.10 7.27 -1.52
C SER A 107 -5.79 6.76 -0.91
N LYS A 108 -4.64 7.18 -1.46
CA LYS A 108 -3.32 6.81 -0.96
C LYS A 108 -2.95 7.54 0.35
N GLY A 109 -3.25 8.84 0.45
CA GLY A 109 -3.04 9.61 1.68
C GLY A 109 -3.87 9.09 2.87
N SER A 110 -5.06 8.52 2.61
CA SER A 110 -5.87 7.92 3.67
C SER A 110 -5.18 6.72 4.35
N LEU A 111 -4.42 5.91 3.60
CA LEU A 111 -3.64 4.79 4.15
C LEU A 111 -2.49 5.27 5.05
N GLU A 112 -1.91 6.43 4.76
CA GLU A 112 -0.84 7.00 5.58
C GLU A 112 -1.36 7.43 6.96
N ALA A 113 -2.49 8.13 6.98
CA ALA A 113 -3.15 8.49 8.22
C ALA A 113 -3.59 7.25 9.01
N PHE A 114 -4.17 6.26 8.33
CA PHE A 114 -4.58 4.99 8.92
C PHE A 114 -3.41 4.23 9.54
N SER A 115 -2.28 4.14 8.83
CA SER A 115 -1.07 3.46 9.32
C SER A 115 -0.51 4.10 10.60
N LYS A 116 -0.47 5.42 10.67
CA LYS A 116 0.01 6.15 11.87
C LYS A 116 -0.84 5.83 13.10
N ASN A 117 -2.15 5.78 12.94
CA ASN A 117 -3.06 5.44 14.04
C ASN A 117 -2.93 3.96 14.41
N THR A 118 -2.85 3.06 13.44
CA THR A 118 -2.60 1.63 13.66
C THR A 118 -1.33 1.39 14.47
N ALA A 119 -0.24 2.11 14.14
CA ALA A 119 1.02 2.05 14.89
C ALA A 119 0.86 2.48 16.36
N ARG A 120 0.05 3.51 16.63
CA ARG A 120 -0.21 3.99 18.00
C ARG A 120 -1.10 3.03 18.78
N GLU A 121 -2.12 2.47 18.16
CA GLU A 121 -3.07 1.57 18.82
C GLU A 121 -2.44 0.22 19.19
N TRP A 122 -1.55 -0.30 18.35
CA TRP A 122 -1.06 -1.68 18.47
C TRP A 122 0.44 -1.81 18.78
N GLY A 123 1.15 -0.71 18.86
CA GLY A 123 2.60 -0.68 19.11
C GLY A 123 2.98 -1.27 20.46
N GLU A 124 2.19 -1.09 21.51
CA GLU A 124 2.42 -1.67 22.85
C GLU A 124 2.45 -3.22 22.82
N LEU A 125 1.69 -3.81 21.89
CA LEU A 125 1.66 -5.26 21.68
C LEU A 125 2.72 -5.74 20.66
N GLY A 126 3.62 -4.84 20.24
CA GLY A 126 4.73 -5.14 19.34
C GLY A 126 4.33 -5.22 17.85
N ILE A 127 3.11 -4.80 17.48
CA ILE A 127 2.69 -4.75 16.08
C ILE A 127 3.08 -3.39 15.50
N ARG A 128 3.91 -3.41 14.46
CA ARG A 128 4.38 -2.21 13.75
C ARG A 128 3.51 -1.96 12.51
N SER A 129 3.31 -0.70 12.16
CA SER A 129 2.64 -0.31 10.92
C SER A 129 3.38 0.85 10.27
N ASN A 130 3.79 0.67 9.02
CA ASN A 130 4.52 1.66 8.23
C ASN A 130 3.96 1.76 6.82
N VAL A 131 4.33 2.84 6.14
CA VAL A 131 3.99 3.09 4.74
C VAL A 131 5.25 3.17 3.92
N VAL A 132 5.26 2.53 2.76
CA VAL A 132 6.23 2.81 1.71
C VAL A 132 5.56 3.71 0.69
N VAL A 133 6.24 4.79 0.31
CA VAL A 133 5.76 5.81 -0.63
C VAL A 133 6.64 5.76 -1.88
N PRO A 134 6.25 4.95 -2.90
CA PRO A 134 7.00 4.90 -4.14
C PRO A 134 6.84 6.18 -4.95
N GLY A 135 7.90 6.55 -5.65
CA GLY A 135 7.85 7.49 -6.75
C GLY A 135 7.23 6.89 -8.00
N PHE A 136 7.47 7.54 -9.14
CA PHE A 136 7.03 7.01 -10.42
C PHE A 136 7.85 5.78 -10.82
N MET A 137 7.16 4.67 -11.05
CA MET A 137 7.74 3.40 -11.51
C MET A 137 7.21 3.05 -12.90
N GLU A 138 8.03 2.42 -13.71
CA GLU A 138 7.62 1.83 -14.97
C GLU A 138 6.90 0.49 -14.72
N THR A 139 5.59 0.52 -14.82
CA THR A 139 4.71 -0.63 -14.58
C THR A 139 3.61 -0.70 -15.63
N ALA A 140 2.81 -1.76 -15.62
CA ALA A 140 1.63 -1.84 -16.49
C ALA A 140 0.66 -0.65 -16.29
N MET A 141 0.60 -0.07 -15.09
CA MET A 141 -0.24 1.10 -14.77
C MET A 141 0.24 2.38 -15.47
N SER A 142 1.54 2.50 -15.76
CA SER A 142 2.16 3.66 -16.43
C SER A 142 2.40 3.45 -17.92
N ALA A 143 1.98 2.31 -18.49
CA ALA A 143 2.26 1.95 -19.87
C ALA A 143 1.61 2.87 -20.92
N SER A 144 0.57 3.61 -20.55
CA SER A 144 -0.12 4.56 -21.44
C SER A 144 0.61 5.91 -21.62
N LEU A 145 1.65 6.17 -20.81
CA LEU A 145 2.41 7.42 -20.89
C LEU A 145 3.41 7.39 -22.05
N SER A 146 3.49 8.50 -22.81
CA SER A 146 4.51 8.66 -23.84
C SER A 146 5.90 8.85 -23.22
N ASP A 147 6.95 8.56 -24.00
CA ASP A 147 8.34 8.75 -23.55
C ASP A 147 8.62 10.21 -23.15
N GLU A 148 8.03 11.19 -23.84
CA GLU A 148 8.16 12.60 -23.47
C GLU A 148 7.50 12.93 -22.13
N GLN A 149 6.39 12.27 -21.79
CA GLN A 149 5.73 12.42 -20.49
C GLN A 149 6.59 11.80 -19.38
N LYS A 150 7.16 10.62 -19.61
CA LYS A 150 8.08 9.97 -18.70
C LYS A 150 9.33 10.81 -18.47
N ASP A 151 9.95 11.32 -19.52
CA ASP A 151 11.11 12.21 -19.44
C ASP A 151 10.84 13.47 -18.59
N ARG A 152 9.65 14.07 -18.70
CA ARG A 152 9.27 15.19 -17.84
C ARG A 152 9.17 14.81 -16.38
N ILE A 153 8.72 13.59 -16.08
CA ILE A 153 8.66 13.06 -14.70
C ILE A 153 10.08 12.86 -14.19
N TYR A 154 10.96 12.18 -14.96
CA TYR A 154 12.35 11.91 -14.54
C TYR A 154 13.16 13.18 -14.29
N LYS A 155 12.98 14.21 -15.13
CA LYS A 155 13.63 15.52 -14.93
C LYS A 155 13.32 16.17 -13.59
N ARG A 156 12.20 15.83 -12.96
CA ARG A 156 11.79 16.37 -11.66
C ARG A 156 12.40 15.59 -10.47
N THR A 157 12.85 14.35 -10.66
CA THR A 157 13.52 13.59 -9.61
C THR A 157 14.98 14.06 -9.45
N SER A 158 15.55 13.88 -8.26
CA SER A 158 16.97 14.20 -8.01
C SER A 158 17.91 13.25 -8.78
N LEU A 159 17.55 11.96 -8.86
CA LEU A 159 18.37 10.95 -9.54
C LEU A 159 18.16 10.92 -11.07
N LYS A 160 17.21 11.70 -11.62
CA LYS A 160 16.89 11.77 -13.05
C LYS A 160 16.50 10.43 -13.68
N CYS A 161 15.87 9.55 -12.91
CA CYS A 161 15.44 8.23 -13.33
C CYS A 161 14.09 7.86 -12.69
N PRO A 162 13.40 6.82 -13.22
CA PRO A 162 12.27 6.23 -12.53
C PRO A 162 12.69 5.62 -11.21
N THR A 163 11.73 5.45 -10.31
CA THR A 163 11.95 4.68 -9.08
C THR A 163 12.10 3.21 -9.43
N ASP A 164 13.17 2.60 -8.95
CA ASP A 164 13.44 1.18 -9.16
C ASP A 164 12.47 0.32 -8.33
N ILE A 165 11.81 -0.63 -8.98
CA ILE A 165 10.85 -1.55 -8.36
C ILE A 165 11.52 -2.43 -7.31
N HIS A 166 12.79 -2.86 -7.55
CA HIS A 166 13.55 -3.64 -6.59
C HIS A 166 13.84 -2.87 -5.32
N SER A 167 14.21 -1.59 -5.42
CA SER A 167 14.43 -0.73 -4.25
C SER A 167 13.17 -0.59 -3.39
N VAL A 168 11.99 -0.52 -4.00
CA VAL A 168 10.72 -0.52 -3.28
C VAL A 168 10.49 -1.87 -2.58
N ALA A 169 10.70 -2.99 -3.27
CA ALA A 169 10.52 -4.33 -2.73
C ALA A 169 11.48 -4.61 -1.56
N GLU A 170 12.76 -4.23 -1.68
CA GLU A 170 13.77 -4.37 -0.62
C GLU A 170 13.43 -3.51 0.60
N THR A 171 12.89 -2.31 0.39
CA THR A 171 12.41 -1.47 1.49
C THR A 171 11.25 -2.12 2.23
N VAL A 172 10.31 -2.73 1.51
CA VAL A 172 9.21 -3.51 2.11
C VAL A 172 9.77 -4.69 2.91
N ALA A 173 10.70 -5.47 2.33
CA ALA A 173 11.33 -6.61 2.99
C ALA A 173 12.08 -6.18 4.26
N PHE A 174 12.84 -5.09 4.21
CA PHE A 174 13.50 -4.50 5.36
C PHE A 174 12.51 -4.12 6.47
N LEU A 175 11.43 -3.42 6.13
CA LEU A 175 10.42 -3.01 7.11
C LEU A 175 9.64 -4.19 7.71
N LEU A 176 9.53 -5.31 7.01
CA LEU A 176 8.95 -6.55 7.53
C LEU A 176 9.90 -7.28 8.48
N SER A 177 11.20 -7.09 8.34
CA SER A 177 12.24 -7.79 9.10
C SER A 177 12.41 -7.25 10.53
N GLU A 178 13.15 -7.98 11.35
CA GLU A 178 13.56 -7.57 12.70
C GLU A 178 14.55 -6.41 12.69
N ASN A 179 15.25 -6.16 11.59
CA ASN A 179 16.15 -5.02 11.46
C ASN A 179 15.43 -3.67 11.54
N ALA A 180 14.12 -3.65 11.34
CA ALA A 180 13.28 -2.46 11.45
C ALA A 180 12.44 -2.40 12.74
N ILE A 181 12.86 -3.09 13.80
CA ILE A 181 12.08 -3.24 15.05
C ILE A 181 11.70 -1.90 15.70
N SER A 182 12.50 -0.86 15.52
CA SER A 182 12.26 0.48 16.07
C SER A 182 11.55 1.42 15.08
N ILE A 183 11.12 0.93 13.91
CA ILE A 183 10.48 1.73 12.87
C ILE A 183 8.98 1.41 12.86
N THR A 184 8.16 2.37 13.26
CA THR A 184 6.69 2.28 13.21
C THR A 184 6.06 3.66 13.05
N GLY A 185 4.90 3.73 12.40
CA GLY A 185 4.18 4.98 12.13
C GLY A 185 4.85 5.89 11.10
N GLN A 186 5.80 5.37 10.31
CA GLN A 186 6.59 6.15 9.36
C GLN A 186 6.08 6.01 7.93
N ASN A 187 6.25 7.09 7.16
CA ASN A 187 6.15 7.11 5.70
C ASN A 187 7.58 7.09 5.14
N ILE A 188 7.96 6.00 4.49
CA ILE A 188 9.31 5.84 3.92
C ILE A 188 9.22 6.10 2.41
N HIS A 189 9.84 7.18 1.97
CA HIS A 189 9.87 7.57 0.57
C HIS A 189 10.95 6.78 -0.18
N VAL A 190 10.54 6.17 -1.31
CA VAL A 190 11.42 5.50 -2.26
C VAL A 190 11.04 6.06 -3.63
N ASP A 191 11.51 7.26 -3.95
CA ASP A 191 10.94 8.11 -4.99
C ASP A 191 11.96 8.79 -5.91
N SER A 192 13.21 8.32 -5.88
CA SER A 192 14.34 8.90 -6.64
C SER A 192 14.58 10.39 -6.34
N GLY A 193 14.14 10.86 -5.15
CA GLY A 193 14.24 12.26 -4.76
C GLY A 193 13.24 13.16 -5.51
N THR A 194 11.95 12.78 -5.51
CA THR A 194 10.85 13.60 -6.07
C THR A 194 10.44 14.69 -5.09
N ILE A 195 10.49 14.44 -3.79
CA ILE A 195 10.22 15.38 -2.69
C ILE A 195 11.35 15.38 -1.68
#